data_7f472f300801f5b2e3014d9b216f633b
#
_entry.id   7f472f300801f5b2e3014d9b216f633b
#
_cell.length_a   1.000
_cell.length_b   1.000
_cell.length_c   1.000
_cell.angle_alpha   90.00
_cell.angle_beta   90.00
_cell.angle_gamma   90.00
#
_symmetry.space_group_name_H-M   'P 1'
#
loop_
_entity.id
_entity.type
_entity.pdbx_description
1 polymer ?
#
loop_
_entity_poly.entity_id
_entity_poly.type
_entity_poly.pdbx_seq_one_letter_code
_entity_poly.pdbx_strand_id
1 'polypeptide(L)'
;MTKILIVDTSIMCVWLKVPGKEVAGKSNEYTYDIVARHIEEERLKGTKLVLPIATIIETGNHIAHSNGNREYSIDTFSSMIVSAAKGETPWIAIDMQHALWNADNLAVLVEEWKKTVVTENQSIGDAAIVQIAQQFAPTCEVEIF
;
A
#
# COMPACT_ATOMS: atom_id res chain seq x y z
N MET A 1 12.08 4.89 18.04
CA MET A 1 11.86 5.26 16.62
C MET A 1 10.48 4.80 16.21
N THR A 2 9.72 5.68 15.61
CA THR A 2 8.37 5.35 15.10
C THR A 2 8.48 4.35 13.94
N LYS A 3 7.66 3.31 13.99
CA LYS A 3 7.57 2.37 12.88
C LYS A 3 6.44 2.77 11.93
N ILE A 4 6.72 2.63 10.65
CA ILE A 4 5.79 2.87 9.54
C ILE A 4 5.57 1.55 8.80
N LEU A 5 4.31 1.20 8.58
CA LEU A 5 3.93 0.06 7.75
C LEU A 5 3.28 0.60 6.47
N ILE A 6 3.90 0.35 5.34
CA ILE A 6 3.36 0.71 4.04
C ILE A 6 2.68 -0.52 3.46
N VAL A 7 1.40 -0.42 3.14
CA VAL A 7 0.63 -1.57 2.64
C VAL A 7 0.68 -1.60 1.11
N ASP A 8 1.26 -2.68 0.59
CA ASP A 8 1.34 -2.94 -0.85
C ASP A 8 -0.02 -3.40 -1.41
N THR A 9 -0.21 -3.24 -2.70
CA THR A 9 -1.48 -3.55 -3.38
C THR A 9 -1.91 -5.00 -3.19
N SER A 10 -1.00 -5.97 -3.33
CA SER A 10 -1.35 -7.39 -3.20
C SER A 10 -1.87 -7.71 -1.80
N ILE A 11 -1.23 -7.17 -0.77
CA ILE A 11 -1.66 -7.35 0.61
C ILE A 11 -2.97 -6.60 0.88
N MET A 12 -3.12 -5.39 0.35
CA MET A 12 -4.36 -4.63 0.47
C MET A 12 -5.55 -5.41 -0.10
N CYS A 13 -5.38 -6.02 -1.26
CA CYS A 13 -6.43 -6.83 -1.88
C CYS A 13 -6.84 -8.03 -1.01
N VAL A 14 -5.88 -8.70 -0.37
CA VAL A 14 -6.18 -9.79 0.60
C VAL A 14 -6.94 -9.24 1.80
N TRP A 15 -6.47 -8.15 2.36
CA TRP A 15 -7.08 -7.53 3.54
C TRP A 15 -8.51 -7.05 3.28
N LEU A 16 -8.80 -6.61 2.07
CA LEU A 16 -10.13 -6.17 1.64
C LEU A 16 -11.01 -7.29 1.12
N LYS A 17 -10.51 -8.52 1.08
CA LYS A 17 -11.23 -9.68 0.53
C LYS A 17 -11.71 -9.46 -0.91
N VAL A 18 -10.84 -8.86 -1.74
CA VAL A 18 -11.17 -8.64 -3.15
C VAL A 18 -11.35 -9.99 -3.84
N PRO A 19 -12.51 -10.25 -4.49
CA PRO A 19 -12.76 -11.51 -5.18
C PRO A 19 -11.65 -11.84 -6.21
N GLY A 20 -11.11 -13.06 -6.14
CA GLY A 20 -9.99 -13.49 -6.99
C GLY A 20 -8.61 -13.12 -6.46
N LYS A 21 -8.53 -12.38 -5.35
CA LYS A 21 -7.29 -11.91 -4.72
C LYS A 21 -7.20 -12.32 -3.25
N GLU A 22 -7.66 -13.52 -2.94
CA GLU A 22 -7.80 -13.99 -1.55
C GLU A 22 -6.48 -14.32 -0.87
N VAL A 23 -5.40 -14.52 -1.65
CA VAL A 23 -4.07 -14.82 -1.13
C VAL A 23 -3.01 -14.04 -1.88
N ALA A 24 -1.87 -13.81 -1.24
CA ALA A 24 -0.71 -13.14 -1.80
C ALA A 24 0.58 -13.88 -1.42
N GLY A 25 1.70 -13.43 -2.00
CA GLY A 25 3.00 -14.05 -1.78
C GLY A 25 3.33 -15.14 -2.80
N LYS A 26 4.62 -15.45 -2.93
CA LYS A 26 5.11 -16.44 -3.92
C LYS A 26 4.55 -17.83 -3.71
N SER A 27 4.23 -18.18 -2.47
CA SER A 27 3.69 -19.50 -2.07
C SER A 27 2.28 -19.37 -1.50
N ASN A 28 1.58 -18.30 -1.80
CA ASN A 28 0.24 -17.99 -1.28
C ASN A 28 0.19 -18.01 0.26
N GLU A 29 1.29 -17.64 0.91
CA GLU A 29 1.43 -17.64 2.37
C GLU A 29 0.63 -16.56 3.08
N TYR A 30 0.30 -15.48 2.38
CA TYR A 30 -0.46 -14.37 2.96
C TYR A 30 -1.95 -14.56 2.73
N THR A 31 -2.61 -15.20 3.68
CA THR A 31 -4.06 -15.32 3.75
C THR A 31 -4.64 -14.12 4.50
N TYR A 32 -5.97 -13.95 4.45
CA TYR A 32 -6.65 -12.89 5.20
C TYR A 32 -6.29 -12.91 6.70
N ASP A 33 -6.33 -14.09 7.33
CA ASP A 33 -6.08 -14.20 8.77
C ASP A 33 -4.64 -13.78 9.13
N ILE A 34 -3.67 -14.15 8.31
CA ILE A 34 -2.27 -13.77 8.52
C ILE A 34 -2.09 -12.26 8.32
N VAL A 35 -2.65 -11.71 7.27
CA VAL A 35 -2.57 -10.27 6.97
C VAL A 35 -3.24 -9.45 8.06
N ALA A 36 -4.47 -9.78 8.41
CA ALA A 36 -5.23 -9.07 9.45
C ALA A 36 -4.52 -9.12 10.80
N ARG A 37 -3.96 -10.27 11.15
CA ARG A 37 -3.21 -10.44 12.41
C ARG A 37 -1.97 -9.58 12.42
N HIS A 38 -1.17 -9.58 11.37
CA HIS A 38 0.05 -8.78 11.32
C HIS A 38 -0.26 -7.29 11.44
N ILE A 39 -1.25 -6.81 10.71
CA ILE A 39 -1.64 -5.39 10.77
C ILE A 39 -2.15 -5.02 12.17
N GLU A 40 -2.95 -5.89 12.80
CA GLU A 40 -3.46 -5.63 14.15
C GLU A 40 -2.35 -5.64 15.21
N GLU A 41 -1.41 -6.58 15.11
CA GLU A 41 -0.24 -6.62 15.99
C GLU A 41 0.58 -5.34 15.88
N GLU A 42 0.82 -4.87 14.66
CA GLU A 42 1.55 -3.63 14.42
C GLU A 42 0.78 -2.41 14.95
N ARG A 43 -0.53 -2.37 14.71
CA ARG A 43 -1.38 -1.30 15.24
C ARG A 43 -1.31 -1.21 16.77
N LEU A 44 -1.35 -2.34 17.44
CA LEU A 44 -1.27 -2.39 18.92
C LEU A 44 0.09 -1.92 19.45
N LYS A 45 1.15 -2.03 18.66
CA LYS A 45 2.48 -1.50 18.99
C LYS A 45 2.62 0.00 18.75
N GLY A 46 1.60 0.64 18.20
CA GLY A 46 1.64 2.05 17.85
C GLY A 46 2.23 2.34 16.46
N THR A 47 2.41 1.33 15.62
CA THR A 47 2.86 1.49 14.23
C THR A 47 1.86 2.35 13.46
N LYS A 48 2.37 3.28 12.65
CA LYS A 48 1.57 4.10 11.76
C LYS A 48 1.46 3.44 10.39
N LEU A 49 0.26 3.49 9.80
CA LEU A 49 0.01 2.94 8.48
C LEU A 49 0.10 4.02 7.41
N VAL A 50 0.66 3.66 6.28
CA VAL A 50 0.68 4.53 5.09
C VAL A 50 -0.10 3.84 3.98
N LEU A 51 -1.04 4.57 3.40
CA LEU A 51 -1.79 4.14 2.22
C LEU A 51 -1.24 4.88 1.00
N PRO A 52 -0.38 4.25 0.19
CA PRO A 52 0.17 4.92 -1.00
C PRO A 52 -0.93 5.22 -2.02
N ILE A 53 -0.79 6.36 -2.70
CA ILE A 53 -1.72 6.72 -3.80
C ILE A 53 -1.70 5.64 -4.88
N ALA A 54 -0.54 5.08 -5.19
CA ALA A 54 -0.43 3.96 -6.12
C ALA A 54 -1.28 2.76 -5.67
N THR A 55 -1.26 2.42 -4.39
CA THR A 55 -2.08 1.34 -3.82
C THR A 55 -3.57 1.65 -3.96
N ILE A 56 -3.99 2.90 -3.76
CA ILE A 56 -5.39 3.31 -3.93
C ILE A 56 -5.85 3.04 -5.37
N ILE A 57 -5.08 3.49 -6.34
CA ILE A 57 -5.43 3.38 -7.77
C ILE A 57 -5.46 1.91 -8.18
N GLU A 58 -4.42 1.16 -7.89
CA GLU A 58 -4.30 -0.24 -8.29
C GLU A 58 -5.34 -1.13 -7.60
N THR A 59 -5.56 -0.93 -6.30
CA THR A 59 -6.57 -1.68 -5.55
C THR A 59 -7.97 -1.37 -6.07
N GLY A 60 -8.27 -0.10 -6.32
CA GLY A 60 -9.55 0.30 -6.92
C GLY A 60 -9.78 -0.37 -8.27
N ASN A 61 -8.76 -0.48 -9.10
CA ASN A 61 -8.84 -1.17 -10.38
C ASN A 61 -9.09 -2.67 -10.20
N HIS A 62 -8.44 -3.33 -9.26
CA HIS A 62 -8.68 -4.74 -8.98
C HIS A 62 -10.12 -4.98 -8.49
N ILE A 63 -10.64 -4.12 -7.64
CA ILE A 63 -12.04 -4.22 -7.19
C ILE A 63 -12.98 -4.06 -8.39
N ALA A 64 -12.76 -3.06 -9.22
CA ALA A 64 -13.61 -2.76 -10.38
C ALA A 64 -13.67 -3.91 -11.39
N HIS A 65 -12.57 -4.65 -11.55
CA HIS A 65 -12.46 -5.75 -12.50
C HIS A 65 -12.66 -7.13 -11.88
N SER A 66 -12.97 -7.20 -10.59
CA SER A 66 -13.24 -8.47 -9.92
C SER A 66 -14.64 -8.99 -10.24
N ASN A 67 -14.79 -10.32 -10.15
CA ASN A 67 -16.06 -11.00 -10.33
C ASN A 67 -16.55 -11.53 -8.98
N GLY A 68 -17.84 -11.52 -8.75
CA GLY A 68 -18.45 -11.98 -7.52
C GLY A 68 -18.93 -10.84 -6.64
N ASN A 69 -19.14 -11.12 -5.35
CA ASN A 69 -19.61 -10.12 -4.39
C ASN A 69 -18.44 -9.25 -3.91
N ARG A 70 -18.41 -8.00 -4.31
CA ARG A 70 -17.37 -7.03 -3.94
C ARG A 70 -17.88 -5.90 -3.07
N GLU A 71 -19.07 -6.03 -2.52
CA GLU A 71 -19.68 -4.99 -1.68
C GLU A 71 -18.83 -4.68 -0.45
N TYR A 72 -18.34 -5.72 0.24
CA TYR A 72 -17.44 -5.55 1.38
C TYR A 72 -16.16 -4.81 0.99
N SER A 73 -15.53 -5.17 -0.12
CA SER A 73 -14.30 -4.53 -0.60
C SER A 73 -14.52 -3.05 -0.91
N ILE A 74 -15.62 -2.73 -1.59
CA ILE A 74 -15.98 -1.36 -1.96
C ILE A 74 -16.20 -0.51 -0.71
N ASP A 75 -17.05 -0.96 0.20
CA ASP A 75 -17.43 -0.18 1.38
C ASP A 75 -16.25 0.01 2.33
N THR A 76 -15.51 -1.08 2.59
CA THR A 76 -14.35 -1.04 3.50
C THR A 76 -13.25 -0.16 2.94
N PHE A 77 -12.93 -0.29 1.65
CA PHE A 77 -11.88 0.51 1.04
C PHE A 77 -12.26 1.98 0.96
N SER A 78 -13.50 2.28 0.64
CA SER A 78 -13.99 3.67 0.61
C SER A 78 -13.83 4.35 1.97
N SER A 79 -14.21 3.68 3.05
CA SER A 79 -14.04 4.20 4.42
C SER A 79 -12.57 4.35 4.79
N MET A 80 -11.73 3.38 4.40
CA MET A 80 -10.29 3.41 4.66
C MET A 80 -9.61 4.60 3.97
N ILE A 81 -9.95 4.87 2.72
CA ILE A 81 -9.41 6.01 1.97
C ILE A 81 -9.76 7.32 2.66
N VAL A 82 -11.01 7.49 3.11
CA VAL A 82 -11.44 8.70 3.80
C VAL A 82 -10.68 8.89 5.12
N SER A 83 -10.53 7.81 5.91
CA SER A 83 -9.79 7.86 7.17
C SER A 83 -8.31 8.18 6.94
N ALA A 84 -7.69 7.57 5.93
CA ALA A 84 -6.30 7.84 5.56
C ALA A 84 -6.12 9.27 5.06
N ALA A 85 -7.05 9.77 4.27
CA ALA A 85 -7.00 11.16 3.77
C ALA A 85 -6.98 12.17 4.92
N LYS A 86 -7.74 11.90 5.98
CA LYS A 86 -7.81 12.77 7.17
C LYS A 86 -6.68 12.54 8.16
N GLY A 87 -5.86 11.51 7.97
CA GLY A 87 -4.81 11.14 8.93
C GLY A 87 -5.37 10.61 10.25
N GLU A 88 -6.54 9.97 10.23
CA GLU A 88 -7.10 9.34 11.43
C GLU A 88 -6.25 8.14 11.82
N THR A 89 -5.95 8.01 13.13
CA THR A 89 -5.16 6.88 13.65
C THR A 89 -5.77 5.53 13.19
N PRO A 90 -4.96 4.59 12.69
CA PRO A 90 -3.48 4.58 12.66
C PRO A 90 -2.84 5.19 11.41
N TRP A 91 -3.60 5.85 10.55
CA TRP A 91 -3.15 6.33 9.25
C TRP A 91 -2.33 7.61 9.34
N ILE A 92 -1.27 7.70 8.52
CA ILE A 92 -0.62 8.96 8.20
C ILE A 92 -1.40 9.62 7.06
N ALA A 93 -1.67 10.91 7.18
CA ALA A 93 -2.45 11.65 6.18
C ALA A 93 -1.82 11.54 4.79
N ILE A 94 -2.67 11.35 3.77
CA ILE A 94 -2.23 11.13 2.38
C ILE A 94 -1.44 12.33 1.84
N ASP A 95 -1.77 13.55 2.24
CA ASP A 95 -1.07 14.76 1.81
C ASP A 95 0.42 14.77 2.17
N MET A 96 0.85 13.97 3.14
CA MET A 96 2.27 13.77 3.44
C MET A 96 3.05 13.12 2.29
N GLN A 97 2.36 12.59 1.28
CA GLN A 97 2.97 11.99 0.09
C GLN A 97 3.18 13.00 -1.06
N HIS A 98 2.67 14.22 -0.95
CA HIS A 98 2.66 15.16 -2.07
C HIS A 98 4.07 15.49 -2.60
N ALA A 99 5.08 15.46 -1.75
CA ALA A 99 6.47 15.70 -2.14
C ALA A 99 6.99 14.73 -3.21
N LEU A 100 6.42 13.53 -3.30
CA LEU A 100 6.81 12.55 -4.33
C LEU A 100 6.36 12.94 -5.73
N TRP A 101 5.35 13.78 -5.83
CA TRP A 101 4.66 14.08 -7.08
C TRP A 101 5.07 15.42 -7.67
N ASN A 102 6.18 16.02 -7.20
CA ASN A 102 6.81 17.16 -7.87
C ASN A 102 7.67 16.69 -9.07
N ALA A 103 8.05 17.63 -9.93
CA ALA A 103 8.76 17.31 -11.16
C ALA A 103 10.09 16.59 -10.92
N ASP A 104 10.86 17.02 -9.93
CA ASP A 104 12.18 16.44 -9.64
C ASP A 104 12.06 15.01 -9.12
N ASN A 105 11.14 14.76 -8.21
CA ASN A 105 10.93 13.42 -7.65
C ASN A 105 10.29 12.46 -8.65
N LEU A 106 9.42 12.94 -9.53
CA LEU A 106 8.89 12.12 -10.63
C LEU A 106 10.00 11.73 -11.60
N ALA A 107 10.94 12.62 -11.90
CA ALA A 107 12.08 12.30 -12.75
C ALA A 107 12.96 11.19 -12.13
N VAL A 108 13.21 11.26 -10.82
CA VAL A 108 13.94 10.22 -10.08
C VAL A 108 13.18 8.89 -10.14
N LEU A 109 11.87 8.91 -9.89
CA LEU A 109 11.02 7.73 -9.96
C LEU A 109 11.10 7.04 -11.33
N VAL A 110 11.00 7.81 -12.41
CA VAL A 110 11.06 7.28 -13.78
C VAL A 110 12.43 6.65 -14.06
N GLU A 111 13.51 7.30 -13.68
CA GLU A 111 14.87 6.75 -13.89
C GLU A 111 15.07 5.44 -13.12
N GLU A 112 14.62 5.33 -11.89
CA GLU A 112 14.70 4.09 -11.12
C GLU A 112 13.82 2.99 -11.72
N TRP A 113 12.60 3.32 -12.11
CA TRP A 113 11.69 2.37 -12.74
C TRP A 113 12.22 1.83 -14.07
N LYS A 114 12.83 2.68 -14.90
CA LYS A 114 13.45 2.25 -16.16
C LYS A 114 14.50 1.16 -15.96
N LYS A 115 15.22 1.20 -14.84
CA LYS A 115 16.24 0.18 -14.51
C LYS A 115 15.60 -1.15 -14.08
N THR A 116 14.46 -1.10 -13.40
CA THR A 116 13.87 -2.28 -12.78
C THR A 116 12.78 -2.94 -13.61
N VAL A 117 12.08 -2.19 -14.47
CA VAL A 117 10.96 -2.75 -15.26
C VAL A 117 11.41 -3.83 -16.24
N VAL A 118 12.60 -3.68 -16.82
CA VAL A 118 13.13 -4.64 -17.82
C VAL A 118 13.62 -5.92 -17.16
N THR A 119 14.30 -5.80 -16.01
CA THR A 119 14.96 -6.92 -15.33
C THR A 119 14.07 -7.62 -14.31
N GLU A 120 13.19 -6.88 -13.66
CA GLU A 120 12.40 -7.36 -12.52
C GLU A 120 10.89 -7.27 -12.76
N ASN A 121 10.46 -6.76 -13.89
CA ASN A 121 9.05 -6.53 -14.22
C ASN A 121 8.34 -5.68 -13.15
N GLN A 122 9.08 -4.78 -12.50
CA GLN A 122 8.53 -3.91 -11.47
C GLN A 122 7.57 -2.90 -12.08
N SER A 123 6.36 -2.77 -11.53
CA SER A 123 5.43 -1.73 -11.95
C SER A 123 5.91 -0.35 -11.48
N ILE A 124 5.41 0.69 -12.14
CA ILE A 124 5.70 2.06 -11.69
C ILE A 124 5.06 2.33 -10.32
N GLY A 125 3.95 1.66 -10.01
CA GLY A 125 3.33 1.70 -8.68
C GLY A 125 4.23 1.12 -7.60
N ASP A 126 4.86 -0.03 -7.85
CA ASP A 126 5.82 -0.64 -6.93
C ASP A 126 7.03 0.28 -6.72
N ALA A 127 7.53 0.90 -7.79
CA ALA A 127 8.62 1.87 -7.69
C ALA A 127 8.24 3.09 -6.83
N ALA A 128 6.99 3.56 -6.95
CA ALA A 128 6.48 4.66 -6.13
C ALA A 128 6.41 4.26 -4.65
N ILE A 129 6.00 3.04 -4.32
CA ILE A 129 5.96 2.52 -2.95
C ILE A 129 7.37 2.49 -2.34
N VAL A 130 8.36 2.01 -3.10
CA VAL A 130 9.76 2.02 -2.65
C VAL A 130 10.24 3.44 -2.37
N GLN A 131 9.87 4.40 -3.21
CA GLN A 131 10.25 5.80 -3.02
C GLN A 131 9.62 6.41 -1.76
N ILE A 132 8.37 6.06 -1.44
CA ILE A 132 7.73 6.44 -0.18
C ILE A 132 8.51 5.87 1.00
N ALA A 133 8.88 4.59 0.94
CA ALA A 133 9.67 3.95 1.99
C ALA A 133 11.00 4.68 2.22
N GLN A 134 11.68 5.07 1.15
CA GLN A 134 12.94 5.82 1.22
C GLN A 134 12.75 7.21 1.83
N GLN A 135 11.59 7.83 1.64
CA GLN A 135 11.27 9.12 2.22
C GLN A 135 11.15 9.04 3.75
N PHE A 136 10.59 7.97 4.29
CA PHE A 136 10.43 7.79 5.73
C PHE A 136 11.66 7.17 6.42
N ALA A 137 12.47 6.40 5.70
CA ALA A 137 13.58 5.64 6.27
C ALA A 137 14.59 6.45 7.11
N PRO A 138 14.92 7.71 6.77
CA PRO A 138 15.87 8.49 7.58
C PRO A 138 15.41 8.74 9.02
N THR A 139 14.10 8.77 9.29
CA THR A 139 13.54 9.11 10.60
C THR A 139 12.66 8.03 11.21
N CYS A 140 12.35 6.98 10.47
CA CYS A 140 11.44 5.92 10.89
C CYS A 140 11.99 4.54 10.56
N GLU A 141 11.57 3.54 11.32
CA GLU A 141 11.65 2.15 10.88
C GLU A 141 10.54 1.92 9.85
N VAL A 142 10.88 1.35 8.70
CA VAL A 142 9.92 1.18 7.60
C VAL A 142 9.81 -0.27 7.20
N GLU A 143 8.58 -0.78 7.13
CA GLU A 143 8.26 -2.08 6.58
C GLU A 143 7.30 -1.87 5.39
N ILE A 144 7.59 -2.52 4.27
CA ILE A 144 6.65 -2.66 3.16
C ILE A 144 6.02 -4.05 3.31
N PHE A 145 4.72 -4.08 3.52
CA PHE A 145 3.97 -5.33 3.69
C PHE A 145 3.06 -5.58 2.52
#